data_32ff95cfb1a3dc360fa7645c03005dfd
#
_entry.id   32ff95cfb1a3dc360fa7645c03005dfd
#
_cell.length_a   1.000
_cell.length_b   1.000
_cell.length_c   1.000
_cell.angle_alpha   90.00
_cell.angle_beta   90.00
_cell.angle_gamma   90.00
#
_symmetry.space_group_name_H-M   'P 1'
#
loop_
_entity.id
_entity.type
_entity.pdbx_description
1 polymer ?
#
loop_
_entity_poly.entity_id
_entity_poly.type
_entity_poly.pdbx_seq_one_letter_code
_entity_poly.pdbx_strand_id
1 'polypeptide(L)'
;MNHNKSIRRIGACGINAIILLSLLSCNTVREISIEVLVPAEVTIPEHIQSVAFVNRSYTPWLARNPKDTMARPPEDLYILDTIINNKFFLGLFDALNSSPLFNLEDPITFQFRRSDSSRFPDPLSVENLQYITDSLYTDAIISLEGYRVSDSLTVWDQSNDIWLEPDYYFIEYKFDYIVEGTMQWRIYDGIYGILIDEFITTDTTEWTVYGDSEGAINELPEVVDAYREYAYQRGFDFGMRVSPSWSQVRRFYFITGNKNIRKAGEFAYNGKWEEAAGLWKQEAGSADPEIAAKAAFNLALYSEKKDLLIPAIDWATRSYDLIQEKYTKTYIEILEKRKLNKLKLERQIPLK
;
A
#
# COMPACT_ATOMS: atom_id res chain seq x y z
N MET A 1 -34.02 66.21 20.76
CA MET A 1 -34.93 65.64 19.73
C MET A 1 -34.46 64.22 19.44
N ASN A 2 -35.26 63.24 19.91
CA ASN A 2 -35.00 61.82 19.79
C ASN A 2 -35.24 61.36 18.37
N HIS A 3 -34.34 60.53 17.84
CA HIS A 3 -34.69 59.58 16.78
C HIS A 3 -34.16 58.19 17.12
N ASN A 4 -35.06 57.38 17.67
CA ASN A 4 -34.97 55.94 17.72
C ASN A 4 -34.92 55.35 16.31
N LYS A 5 -33.89 54.55 16.01
CA LYS A 5 -33.92 53.59 14.91
C LYS A 5 -34.00 52.16 15.48
N SER A 6 -35.15 51.61 15.34
CA SER A 6 -35.50 50.21 15.57
C SER A 6 -34.74 49.34 14.56
N ILE A 7 -33.77 48.51 15.02
CA ILE A 7 -33.16 47.45 14.20
C ILE A 7 -33.96 46.18 14.45
N ARG A 8 -34.70 45.79 13.40
CA ARG A 8 -35.41 44.49 13.31
C ARG A 8 -34.36 43.36 13.36
N ARG A 9 -34.44 42.54 14.39
CA ARG A 9 -33.80 41.22 14.43
C ARG A 9 -34.61 40.27 13.52
N ILE A 10 -34.08 39.95 12.37
CA ILE A 10 -34.59 38.88 11.50
C ILE A 10 -33.57 37.82 11.43
N GLY A 11 -33.89 36.61 11.92
CA GLY A 11 -33.47 35.38 11.31
C GLY A 11 -32.23 34.68 11.82
N ALA A 12 -32.07 34.49 13.15
CA ALA A 12 -31.12 33.45 13.64
C ALA A 12 -31.70 32.03 13.67
N CYS A 13 -33.01 31.84 13.37
CA CYS A 13 -33.64 30.50 13.39
C CYS A 13 -33.56 29.71 12.07
N GLY A 14 -33.29 30.39 10.94
CA GLY A 14 -33.26 29.71 9.63
C GLY A 14 -31.98 28.95 9.32
N ILE A 15 -30.85 29.41 9.83
CA ILE A 15 -29.52 28.84 9.54
C ILE A 15 -29.27 27.55 10.34
N ASN A 16 -29.78 27.47 11.57
CA ASN A 16 -29.65 26.26 12.39
C ASN A 16 -30.49 25.06 11.89
N ALA A 17 -31.62 25.32 11.19
CA ALA A 17 -32.42 24.25 10.63
C ALA A 17 -31.82 23.60 9.38
N ILE A 18 -31.03 24.36 8.59
CA ILE A 18 -30.35 23.82 7.40
C ILE A 18 -29.11 23.00 7.78
N ILE A 19 -28.41 23.39 8.84
CA ILE A 19 -27.24 22.65 9.35
C ILE A 19 -27.65 21.33 10.02
N LEU A 20 -28.84 21.27 10.66
CA LEU A 20 -29.34 20.03 11.25
C LEU A 20 -29.85 19.02 10.21
N LEU A 21 -30.30 19.47 9.03
CA LEU A 21 -30.76 18.60 7.95
C LEU A 21 -29.62 17.96 7.16
N SER A 22 -28.41 18.52 7.19
CA SER A 22 -27.23 17.95 6.52
C SER A 22 -26.57 16.82 7.33
N LEU A 23 -26.95 16.58 8.57
CA LEU A 23 -26.44 15.51 9.43
C LEU A 23 -27.27 14.21 9.36
N LEU A 24 -28.39 14.19 8.64
CA LEU A 24 -29.16 13.00 8.34
C LEU A 24 -28.76 12.41 6.98
N SER A 25 -27.44 12.26 6.73
CA SER A 25 -26.97 11.34 5.70
C SER A 25 -27.36 9.93 6.17
N CYS A 26 -28.49 9.43 5.71
CA CYS A 26 -28.88 8.04 5.87
C CYS A 26 -27.84 7.20 5.11
N ASN A 27 -26.75 6.81 5.78
CA ASN A 27 -25.81 5.86 5.23
C ASN A 27 -26.58 4.57 4.93
N THR A 28 -26.74 4.27 3.64
CA THR A 28 -27.43 3.05 3.18
C THR A 28 -26.54 1.84 3.28
N VAL A 29 -25.22 2.06 3.45
CA VAL A 29 -24.19 1.04 3.52
C VAL A 29 -23.27 1.29 4.71
N ARG A 30 -22.57 0.25 5.14
CA ARG A 30 -21.47 0.32 6.10
C ARG A 30 -20.22 -0.29 5.50
N GLU A 31 -19.10 0.40 5.66
CA GLU A 31 -17.80 -0.09 5.23
C GLU A 31 -17.21 -1.07 6.24
N ILE A 32 -16.39 -1.97 5.71
CA ILE A 32 -15.60 -2.93 6.46
C ILE A 32 -14.27 -3.16 5.74
N SER A 33 -13.19 -3.36 6.51
CA SER A 33 -11.94 -3.90 6.00
C SER A 33 -11.92 -5.42 6.21
N ILE A 34 -11.52 -6.15 5.19
CA ILE A 34 -11.24 -7.58 5.27
C ILE A 34 -9.80 -7.85 4.84
N GLU A 35 -9.18 -8.84 5.48
CA GLU A 35 -7.85 -9.30 5.07
C GLU A 35 -7.97 -10.30 3.93
N VAL A 36 -7.14 -10.12 2.92
CA VAL A 36 -7.03 -11.02 1.79
C VAL A 36 -5.58 -11.33 1.50
N LEU A 37 -5.28 -12.59 1.25
CA LEU A 37 -3.95 -12.97 0.82
C LEU A 37 -3.82 -12.70 -0.69
N VAL A 38 -2.77 -11.96 -1.06
CA VAL A 38 -2.45 -11.58 -2.43
C VAL A 38 -1.23 -12.38 -2.88
N PRO A 39 -1.24 -13.01 -4.07
CA PRO A 39 -0.08 -13.74 -4.56
C PRO A 39 1.06 -12.80 -4.91
N ALA A 40 2.28 -13.28 -4.73
CA ALA A 40 3.49 -12.62 -5.22
C ALA A 40 3.44 -12.45 -6.75
N GLU A 41 4.15 -11.47 -7.29
CA GLU A 41 4.34 -11.36 -8.74
C GLU A 41 5.27 -12.46 -9.24
N VAL A 42 6.36 -12.71 -8.51
CA VAL A 42 7.34 -13.75 -8.78
C VAL A 42 6.95 -15.00 -8.00
N THR A 43 7.03 -16.15 -8.64
CA THR A 43 6.85 -17.44 -7.96
C THR A 43 8.22 -18.03 -7.64
N ILE A 44 8.52 -18.14 -6.36
CA ILE A 44 9.74 -18.82 -5.90
C ILE A 44 9.52 -20.34 -6.02
N PRO A 45 10.44 -21.08 -6.63
CA PRO A 45 10.33 -22.53 -6.77
C PRO A 45 10.22 -23.25 -5.40
N GLU A 46 9.42 -24.32 -5.34
CA GLU A 46 9.12 -25.06 -4.09
C GLU A 46 10.35 -25.68 -3.40
N HIS A 47 11.42 -25.96 -4.16
CA HIS A 47 12.66 -26.51 -3.61
C HIS A 47 13.47 -25.49 -2.82
N ILE A 48 13.18 -24.19 -2.96
CA ILE A 48 13.83 -23.12 -2.21
C ILE A 48 13.12 -22.96 -0.87
N GLN A 49 13.82 -23.30 0.22
CA GLN A 49 13.31 -23.21 1.58
C GLN A 49 14.05 -22.18 2.42
N SER A 50 15.27 -21.80 1.99
CA SER A 50 16.11 -20.83 2.66
C SER A 50 16.61 -19.76 1.71
N VAL A 51 16.67 -18.51 2.19
CA VAL A 51 17.07 -17.32 1.41
C VAL A 51 18.08 -16.51 2.19
N ALA A 52 19.16 -16.11 1.55
CA ALA A 52 20.08 -15.11 2.10
C ALA A 52 20.00 -13.80 1.31
N PHE A 53 20.34 -12.70 1.98
CA PHE A 53 20.41 -11.38 1.38
C PHE A 53 21.86 -11.05 1.03
N VAL A 54 22.08 -10.59 -0.19
CA VAL A 54 23.42 -10.22 -0.66
C VAL A 54 23.42 -8.77 -1.13
N ASN A 55 24.35 -8.00 -0.56
CA ASN A 55 24.59 -6.65 -1.02
C ASN A 55 25.74 -6.64 -2.02
N ARG A 56 25.43 -6.35 -3.28
CA ARG A 56 26.40 -6.15 -4.37
C ARG A 56 26.47 -4.69 -4.81
N SER A 57 25.74 -3.81 -4.14
CA SER A 57 25.82 -2.40 -4.46
C SER A 57 27.24 -1.89 -4.26
N TYR A 58 27.72 -1.12 -5.24
CA TYR A 58 29.01 -0.48 -5.14
C TYR A 58 28.83 0.90 -4.50
N THR A 59 29.44 1.09 -3.34
CA THR A 59 29.59 2.42 -2.74
C THR A 59 30.75 3.12 -3.47
N PRO A 60 30.63 4.24 -4.09
CA PRO A 60 30.32 5.52 -3.50
C PRO A 60 29.47 6.46 -4.37
N TRP A 61 28.30 6.09 -4.79
CA TRP A 61 27.51 6.96 -5.68
C TRP A 61 26.13 7.24 -5.11
N LEU A 62 26.04 7.95 -4.02
CA LEU A 62 25.02 8.97 -3.90
C LEU A 62 25.34 9.93 -5.05
N ALA A 63 24.57 9.84 -6.13
CA ALA A 63 24.88 10.58 -7.34
C ALA A 63 24.92 12.05 -6.97
N ARG A 64 26.09 12.64 -7.01
CA ARG A 64 26.18 14.10 -7.01
C ARG A 64 25.35 14.59 -8.17
N ASN A 65 24.17 15.09 -7.85
CA ASN A 65 23.47 15.92 -8.80
C ASN A 65 24.36 17.15 -8.99
N PRO A 66 24.85 17.45 -10.22
CA PRO A 66 25.68 18.62 -10.45
C PRO A 66 24.99 19.94 -10.08
N LYS A 67 23.66 19.90 -9.87
CA LYS A 67 22.83 21.03 -9.43
C LYS A 67 22.65 21.06 -7.90
N ASP A 68 23.18 20.08 -7.17
CA ASP A 68 23.07 20.04 -5.72
C ASP A 68 24.03 21.08 -5.12
N THR A 69 23.49 22.23 -4.73
CA THR A 69 24.25 23.34 -4.14
C THR A 69 24.73 23.04 -2.72
N MET A 70 24.25 21.95 -2.09
CA MET A 70 24.69 21.46 -0.80
C MET A 70 25.65 20.26 -1.00
N ALA A 71 26.92 20.55 -1.28
CA ALA A 71 27.96 19.51 -1.33
C ALA A 71 28.15 18.89 0.06
N ARG A 72 27.62 17.69 0.26
CA ARG A 72 27.82 16.92 1.50
C ARG A 72 29.26 16.44 1.58
N PRO A 73 29.88 16.43 2.77
CA PRO A 73 31.18 15.82 2.96
C PRO A 73 31.20 14.34 2.59
N PRO A 74 32.31 13.81 2.08
CA PRO A 74 32.41 12.39 1.70
C PRO A 74 32.11 11.40 2.85
N GLU A 75 32.40 11.78 4.08
CA GLU A 75 32.14 10.98 5.29
C GLU A 75 30.64 10.84 5.56
N ASP A 76 29.87 11.91 5.38
CA ASP A 76 28.40 11.89 5.54
C ASP A 76 27.76 11.00 4.46
N LEU A 77 28.31 10.99 3.25
CA LEU A 77 27.85 10.15 2.15
C LEU A 77 28.04 8.66 2.45
N TYR A 78 29.17 8.29 3.08
CA TYR A 78 29.42 6.89 3.48
C TYR A 78 28.45 6.43 4.58
N ILE A 79 28.20 7.29 5.57
CA ILE A 79 27.24 7.01 6.64
C ILE A 79 25.83 6.85 6.06
N LEU A 80 25.44 7.74 5.16
CA LEU A 80 24.15 7.71 4.52
C LEU A 80 23.96 6.46 3.65
N ASP A 81 24.98 6.07 2.89
CA ASP A 81 24.97 4.84 2.09
C ASP A 81 24.79 3.58 2.98
N THR A 82 25.48 3.52 4.10
CA THR A 82 25.31 2.43 5.08
C THR A 82 23.88 2.39 5.64
N ILE A 83 23.32 3.55 5.96
CA ILE A 83 21.94 3.66 6.45
C ILE A 83 20.94 3.18 5.39
N ILE A 84 21.09 3.65 4.16
CA ILE A 84 20.24 3.28 3.03
C ILE A 84 20.27 1.76 2.80
N ASN A 85 21.47 1.17 2.70
CA ASN A 85 21.63 -0.27 2.52
C ASN A 85 20.93 -1.07 3.63
N ASN A 86 21.18 -0.72 4.88
CA ASN A 86 20.56 -1.40 6.02
C ASN A 86 19.04 -1.29 6.00
N LYS A 87 18.51 -0.16 5.56
CA LYS A 87 17.06 0.05 5.49
C LYS A 87 16.40 -0.69 4.34
N PHE A 88 17.04 -0.81 3.18
CA PHE A 88 16.58 -1.67 2.11
C PHE A 88 16.39 -3.12 2.58
N PHE A 89 17.42 -3.68 3.24
CA PHE A 89 17.36 -5.06 3.71
C PHE A 89 16.41 -5.25 4.89
N LEU A 90 16.25 -4.25 5.76
CA LEU A 90 15.26 -4.30 6.83
C LEU A 90 13.83 -4.34 6.27
N GLY A 91 13.52 -3.46 5.31
CA GLY A 91 12.20 -3.46 4.65
C GLY A 91 11.92 -4.78 3.93
N LEU A 92 12.91 -5.31 3.20
CA LEU A 92 12.81 -6.62 2.56
C LEU A 92 12.54 -7.73 3.58
N PHE A 93 13.31 -7.77 4.67
CA PHE A 93 13.13 -8.75 5.75
C PHE A 93 11.74 -8.69 6.35
N ASP A 94 11.26 -7.50 6.71
CA ASP A 94 9.95 -7.32 7.33
C ASP A 94 8.81 -7.78 6.39
N ALA A 95 8.92 -7.47 5.09
CA ALA A 95 7.94 -7.91 4.10
C ALA A 95 7.93 -9.44 3.94
N LEU A 96 9.10 -10.07 3.82
CA LEU A 96 9.20 -11.53 3.70
C LEU A 96 8.74 -12.23 4.98
N ASN A 97 9.08 -11.70 6.14
CA ASN A 97 8.70 -12.29 7.44
C ASN A 97 7.20 -12.11 7.76
N SER A 98 6.54 -11.13 7.14
CA SER A 98 5.07 -11.00 7.19
C SER A 98 4.33 -11.98 6.28
N SER A 99 5.05 -12.65 5.38
CA SER A 99 4.51 -13.61 4.42
C SER A 99 4.33 -15.00 5.05
N PRO A 100 3.26 -15.73 4.69
CA PRO A 100 3.13 -17.13 5.11
C PRO A 100 4.12 -18.08 4.43
N LEU A 101 4.87 -17.62 3.42
CA LEU A 101 5.84 -18.42 2.67
C LEU A 101 7.18 -18.55 3.41
N PHE A 102 7.65 -17.47 4.03
CA PHE A 102 8.96 -17.39 4.67
C PHE A 102 8.83 -17.36 6.19
N ASN A 103 9.81 -17.93 6.86
CA ASN A 103 10.01 -17.82 8.30
C ASN A 103 11.49 -17.53 8.54
N LEU A 104 11.83 -16.25 8.54
CA LEU A 104 13.21 -15.78 8.67
C LEU A 104 13.48 -15.44 10.15
N GLU A 105 14.50 -16.03 10.73
CA GLU A 105 14.91 -15.76 12.13
C GLU A 105 15.68 -14.44 12.24
N ASP A 106 16.70 -14.25 11.38
CA ASP A 106 17.54 -13.06 11.32
C ASP A 106 17.89 -12.69 9.87
N PRO A 107 18.01 -11.40 9.55
CA PRO A 107 18.42 -10.98 8.21
C PRO A 107 19.91 -11.23 8.02
N ILE A 108 20.28 -12.36 7.45
CA ILE A 108 21.67 -12.63 7.07
C ILE A 108 21.99 -11.82 5.82
N THR A 109 22.76 -10.75 5.99
CA THR A 109 23.22 -9.92 4.88
C THR A 109 24.70 -10.18 4.62
N PHE A 110 25.00 -10.68 3.43
CA PHE A 110 26.36 -10.92 2.96
C PHE A 110 26.81 -9.79 2.04
N GLN A 111 27.96 -9.17 2.36
CA GLN A 111 28.53 -8.14 1.52
C GLN A 111 29.45 -8.75 0.47
N PHE A 112 29.00 -8.79 -0.78
CA PHE A 112 29.81 -9.26 -1.90
C PHE A 112 30.55 -8.10 -2.56
N ARG A 113 31.86 -7.99 -2.32
CA ARG A 113 32.69 -6.93 -2.90
C ARG A 113 32.92 -7.16 -4.38
N ARG A 114 32.56 -6.19 -5.20
CA ARG A 114 32.83 -6.19 -6.64
C ARG A 114 34.15 -5.54 -6.98
N SER A 115 34.78 -6.01 -8.05
CA SER A 115 35.97 -5.38 -8.63
C SER A 115 35.64 -4.30 -9.68
N ASP A 116 34.41 -4.33 -10.23
CA ASP A 116 33.95 -3.34 -11.21
C ASP A 116 33.21 -2.18 -10.53
N SER A 117 33.22 -1.03 -11.18
CA SER A 117 32.54 0.19 -10.73
C SER A 117 31.22 0.43 -11.48
N SER A 118 30.73 -0.57 -12.22
CA SER A 118 29.46 -0.44 -12.93
C SER A 118 28.32 -0.25 -11.94
N ARG A 119 27.34 0.56 -12.32
CA ARG A 119 26.20 0.85 -11.47
C ARG A 119 25.33 -0.38 -11.26
N PHE A 120 25.06 -1.06 -12.34
CA PHE A 120 24.30 -2.31 -12.39
C PHE A 120 25.22 -3.37 -13.00
N PRO A 121 25.73 -4.30 -12.18
CA PRO A 121 26.66 -5.33 -12.62
C PRO A 121 25.97 -6.40 -13.45
N ASP A 122 26.77 -7.17 -14.17
CA ASP A 122 26.31 -8.42 -14.75
C ASP A 122 25.80 -9.38 -13.66
N PRO A 123 24.92 -10.34 -14.00
CA PRO A 123 24.49 -11.39 -13.09
C PRO A 123 25.70 -12.13 -12.48
N LEU A 124 25.49 -12.70 -11.28
CA LEU A 124 26.50 -13.56 -10.66
C LEU A 124 26.84 -14.73 -11.57
N SER A 125 28.14 -15.04 -11.71
CA SER A 125 28.55 -16.28 -12.32
C SER A 125 28.11 -17.47 -11.46
N VAL A 126 27.95 -18.64 -12.06
CA VAL A 126 27.57 -19.88 -11.34
C VAL A 126 28.56 -20.17 -10.21
N GLU A 127 29.85 -19.94 -10.43
CA GLU A 127 30.90 -20.15 -9.42
C GLU A 127 30.71 -19.21 -8.20
N ASN A 128 30.46 -17.91 -8.44
CA ASN A 128 30.23 -16.95 -7.37
C ASN A 128 28.91 -17.25 -6.64
N LEU A 129 27.88 -17.66 -7.37
CA LEU A 129 26.60 -18.02 -6.78
C LEU A 129 26.76 -19.23 -5.85
N GLN A 130 27.41 -20.31 -6.32
CA GLN A 130 27.72 -21.49 -5.51
C GLN A 130 28.57 -21.14 -4.28
N TYR A 131 29.63 -20.35 -4.46
CA TYR A 131 30.46 -19.91 -3.35
C TYR A 131 29.66 -19.22 -2.25
N ILE A 132 28.72 -18.32 -2.62
CA ILE A 132 27.91 -17.60 -1.65
C ILE A 132 26.89 -18.54 -0.98
N THR A 133 26.19 -19.36 -1.76
CA THR A 133 25.15 -20.28 -1.22
C THR A 133 25.77 -21.35 -0.31
N ASP A 134 26.91 -21.90 -0.67
CA ASP A 134 27.66 -22.86 0.17
C ASP A 134 28.13 -22.20 1.47
N SER A 135 28.64 -20.96 1.39
CA SER A 135 29.14 -20.22 2.56
C SER A 135 28.03 -19.84 3.54
N LEU A 136 26.81 -19.60 3.04
CA LEU A 136 25.65 -19.18 3.84
C LEU A 136 24.68 -20.33 4.15
N TYR A 137 24.91 -21.52 3.62
CA TYR A 137 24.03 -22.68 3.75
C TYR A 137 22.59 -22.35 3.34
N THR A 138 22.42 -21.72 2.16
CA THR A 138 21.14 -21.24 1.68
C THR A 138 20.82 -21.77 0.26
N ASP A 139 19.53 -21.94 -0.02
CA ASP A 139 19.07 -22.45 -1.32
C ASP A 139 19.02 -21.34 -2.40
N ALA A 140 18.76 -20.11 -1.97
CA ALA A 140 18.61 -18.98 -2.88
C ALA A 140 19.20 -17.68 -2.32
N ILE A 141 19.43 -16.73 -3.23
CA ILE A 141 19.93 -15.40 -2.91
C ILE A 141 18.96 -14.36 -3.43
N ILE A 142 18.63 -13.39 -2.57
CA ILE A 142 18.04 -12.12 -2.98
C ILE A 142 19.12 -11.05 -2.90
N SER A 143 19.48 -10.47 -4.04
CA SER A 143 20.62 -9.56 -4.16
C SER A 143 20.17 -8.15 -4.53
N LEU A 144 20.63 -7.16 -3.74
CA LEU A 144 20.64 -5.77 -4.14
C LEU A 144 21.87 -5.53 -5.00
N GLU A 145 21.67 -5.41 -6.30
CA GLU A 145 22.75 -5.30 -7.29
C GLU A 145 23.36 -3.90 -7.33
N GLY A 146 22.52 -2.91 -7.20
CA GLY A 146 22.90 -1.51 -7.18
C GLY A 146 21.72 -0.59 -7.01
N TYR A 147 22.00 0.66 -6.64
CA TYR A 147 20.98 1.70 -6.56
C TYR A 147 21.58 3.08 -6.83
N ARG A 148 20.70 4.01 -7.09
CA ARG A 148 20.97 5.46 -7.08
C ARG A 148 19.79 6.13 -6.41
N VAL A 149 20.08 6.96 -5.41
CA VAL A 149 19.09 7.76 -4.71
C VAL A 149 19.54 9.21 -4.73
N SER A 150 18.63 10.13 -4.96
CA SER A 150 18.84 11.58 -4.91
C SER A 150 17.62 12.25 -4.30
N ASP A 151 17.82 13.44 -3.77
CA ASP A 151 16.76 14.27 -3.22
C ASP A 151 16.70 15.64 -3.91
N SER A 152 15.54 16.27 -3.83
CA SER A 152 15.32 17.63 -4.30
C SER A 152 14.25 18.31 -3.47
N LEU A 153 14.43 19.61 -3.23
CA LEU A 153 13.44 20.48 -2.61
C LEU A 153 12.98 21.53 -3.63
N THR A 154 11.67 21.57 -3.86
CA THR A 154 11.05 22.58 -4.74
C THR A 154 10.15 23.47 -3.90
N VAL A 155 10.26 24.78 -4.08
CA VAL A 155 9.47 25.79 -3.38
C VAL A 155 8.59 26.50 -4.39
N TRP A 156 7.27 26.49 -4.15
CA TRP A 156 6.28 27.17 -4.97
C TRP A 156 5.69 28.35 -4.19
N ASP A 157 5.71 29.53 -4.79
CA ASP A 157 5.05 30.71 -4.26
C ASP A 157 3.57 30.68 -4.67
N GLN A 158 2.66 30.55 -3.69
CA GLN A 158 1.20 30.53 -3.92
C GLN A 158 0.52 31.83 -3.53
N SER A 159 1.28 32.88 -3.21
CA SER A 159 0.76 34.16 -2.72
C SER A 159 -0.20 34.88 -3.68
N ASN A 160 -0.29 34.47 -4.95
CA ASN A 160 -1.18 35.06 -5.95
C ASN A 160 -2.54 34.39 -6.13
N ASP A 161 -2.78 33.24 -5.49
CA ASP A 161 -3.96 32.43 -5.74
C ASP A 161 -5.09 32.63 -4.71
N ILE A 162 -4.85 33.36 -3.62
CA ILE A 162 -5.83 33.60 -2.57
C ILE A 162 -6.18 35.10 -2.51
N TRP A 163 -7.25 35.50 -3.20
CA TRP A 163 -7.87 36.81 -3.05
C TRP A 163 -8.70 36.86 -1.76
N LEU A 164 -8.05 37.09 -0.64
CA LEU A 164 -8.71 37.55 0.59
C LEU A 164 -8.61 39.07 0.65
N GLU A 165 -9.56 39.74 1.30
CA GLU A 165 -9.77 41.20 1.33
C GLU A 165 -8.51 42.08 1.27
N PRO A 166 -8.55 43.35 0.79
CA PRO A 166 -7.40 44.14 0.34
C PRO A 166 -6.31 44.44 1.37
N ASP A 167 -6.52 44.09 2.64
CA ASP A 167 -5.60 44.40 3.75
C ASP A 167 -4.92 43.16 4.39
N TYR A 168 -5.12 41.95 3.84
CA TYR A 168 -4.49 40.74 4.34
C TYR A 168 -3.66 40.07 3.23
N TYR A 169 -2.37 40.35 3.21
CA TYR A 169 -1.40 39.58 2.43
C TYR A 169 -1.02 38.34 3.22
N PHE A 170 -1.59 37.17 2.85
CA PHE A 170 -1.12 35.90 3.34
C PHE A 170 -0.13 35.34 2.29
N ILE A 171 1.14 35.23 2.67
CA ILE A 171 2.15 34.60 1.83
C ILE A 171 2.18 33.14 2.22
N GLU A 172 1.68 32.27 1.35
CA GLU A 172 1.74 30.83 1.54
C GLU A 172 2.68 30.24 0.49
N TYR A 173 3.61 29.45 0.96
CA TYR A 173 4.49 28.64 0.13
C TYR A 173 4.10 27.17 0.22
N LYS A 174 4.23 26.47 -0.89
CA LYS A 174 4.20 25.00 -0.94
C LYS A 174 5.64 24.51 -1.08
N PHE A 175 6.04 23.60 -0.23
CA PHE A 175 7.35 22.95 -0.26
C PHE A 175 7.14 21.48 -0.61
N ASP A 176 7.73 21.05 -1.74
CA ASP A 176 7.75 19.65 -2.15
C ASP A 176 9.18 19.12 -1.99
N TYR A 177 9.36 18.24 -1.00
CA TYR A 177 10.62 17.52 -0.80
C TYR A 177 10.47 16.11 -1.34
N ILE A 178 11.30 15.76 -2.32
CA ILE A 178 11.21 14.52 -3.08
C ILE A 178 12.51 13.75 -2.93
N VAL A 179 12.40 12.47 -2.56
CA VAL A 179 13.48 11.49 -2.66
C VAL A 179 13.11 10.54 -3.79
N GLU A 180 13.97 10.46 -4.80
CA GLU A 180 13.81 9.55 -5.93
C GLU A 180 15.00 8.62 -6.07
N GLY A 181 14.77 7.42 -6.58
CA GLY A 181 15.88 6.51 -6.82
C GLY A 181 15.55 5.38 -7.76
N THR A 182 16.60 4.87 -8.40
CA THR A 182 16.58 3.66 -9.20
C THR A 182 17.34 2.57 -8.46
N MET A 183 16.78 1.37 -8.38
CA MET A 183 17.42 0.21 -7.76
C MET A 183 17.24 -1.03 -8.63
N GLN A 184 18.21 -1.94 -8.52
CA GLN A 184 18.18 -3.24 -9.19
C GLN A 184 18.29 -4.35 -8.17
N TRP A 185 17.37 -5.29 -8.28
CA TRP A 185 17.31 -6.50 -7.50
C TRP A 185 17.38 -7.72 -8.41
N ARG A 186 17.98 -8.79 -7.93
CA ARG A 186 17.97 -10.10 -8.57
C ARG A 186 17.69 -11.20 -7.56
N ILE A 187 17.06 -12.26 -8.03
CA ILE A 187 16.82 -13.49 -7.27
C ILE A 187 17.50 -14.62 -8.00
N TYR A 188 18.33 -15.35 -7.30
CA TYR A 188 19.09 -16.47 -7.82
C TYR A 188 18.70 -17.76 -7.11
N ASP A 189 18.51 -18.81 -7.88
CA ASP A 189 18.43 -20.18 -7.39
C ASP A 189 19.87 -20.70 -7.24
N GLY A 190 20.30 -20.91 -5.99
CA GLY A 190 21.65 -21.39 -5.69
C GLY A 190 21.82 -22.88 -5.99
N ILE A 191 20.75 -23.66 -5.96
CA ILE A 191 20.78 -25.11 -6.20
C ILE A 191 21.02 -25.40 -7.69
N TYR A 192 20.30 -24.68 -8.57
CA TYR A 192 20.42 -24.87 -10.02
C TYR A 192 21.34 -23.86 -10.71
N GLY A 193 21.84 -22.85 -9.98
CA GLY A 193 22.74 -21.85 -10.54
C GLY A 193 22.08 -20.91 -11.56
N ILE A 194 20.80 -20.61 -11.42
CA ILE A 194 20.03 -19.82 -12.39
C ILE A 194 19.49 -18.52 -11.81
N LEU A 195 19.31 -17.54 -12.68
CA LEU A 195 18.59 -16.31 -12.37
C LEU A 195 17.08 -16.56 -12.44
N ILE A 196 16.36 -16.39 -11.32
CA ILE A 196 14.91 -16.53 -11.25
C ILE A 196 14.22 -15.26 -11.73
N ASP A 197 14.68 -14.09 -11.24
CA ASP A 197 14.06 -12.81 -11.54
C ASP A 197 15.09 -11.68 -11.52
N GLU A 198 14.83 -10.68 -12.34
CA GLU A 198 15.57 -9.41 -12.37
C GLU A 198 14.56 -8.27 -12.40
N PHE A 199 14.73 -7.32 -11.48
CA PHE A 199 13.84 -6.21 -11.33
C PHE A 199 14.60 -4.89 -11.19
N ILE A 200 14.32 -3.96 -12.09
CA ILE A 200 14.82 -2.58 -12.03
C ILE A 200 13.60 -1.69 -11.87
N THR A 201 13.61 -0.84 -10.87
CA THR A 201 12.54 0.13 -10.65
C THR A 201 13.10 1.51 -10.37
N THR A 202 12.32 2.53 -10.73
CA THR A 202 12.55 3.91 -10.34
C THR A 202 11.29 4.40 -9.65
N ASP A 203 11.46 4.83 -8.41
CA ASP A 203 10.36 5.24 -7.54
C ASP A 203 10.68 6.54 -6.81
N THR A 204 9.63 7.19 -6.32
CA THR A 204 9.71 8.44 -5.56
C THR A 204 8.95 8.33 -4.24
N THR A 205 9.42 9.10 -3.25
CA THR A 205 8.64 9.42 -2.04
C THR A 205 8.63 10.94 -1.91
N GLU A 206 7.47 11.52 -1.66
CA GLU A 206 7.24 12.96 -1.63
C GLU A 206 6.63 13.38 -0.31
N TRP A 207 7.13 14.46 0.26
CA TRP A 207 6.56 15.17 1.40
C TRP A 207 6.20 16.58 0.97
N THR A 208 4.95 16.96 1.22
CA THR A 208 4.45 18.30 0.92
C THR A 208 4.02 18.99 2.20
N VAL A 209 4.50 20.20 2.42
CA VAL A 209 4.08 21.08 3.50
C VAL A 209 3.70 22.46 2.97
N TYR A 210 2.80 23.14 3.68
CA TYR A 210 2.34 24.48 3.36
C TYR A 210 2.60 25.40 4.56
N GLY A 211 3.00 26.63 4.32
CA GLY A 211 3.19 27.61 5.37
C GLY A 211 4.10 28.77 4.98
N ASP A 212 4.53 29.56 5.98
CA ASP A 212 5.55 30.56 5.76
C ASP A 212 6.93 29.92 5.52
N SER A 213 7.89 30.72 5.03
CA SER A 213 9.17 30.21 4.53
C SER A 213 10.05 29.52 5.58
N GLU A 214 9.91 29.83 6.86
CA GLU A 214 10.75 29.25 7.92
C GLU A 214 10.04 28.14 8.69
N GLY A 215 8.75 28.31 8.99
CA GLY A 215 7.97 27.34 9.75
C GLY A 215 7.76 26.02 8.99
N ALA A 216 7.38 26.13 7.73
CA ALA A 216 7.04 24.97 6.93
C ALA A 216 8.24 24.05 6.64
N ILE A 217 9.43 24.59 6.43
CA ILE A 217 10.64 23.78 6.21
C ILE A 217 10.95 22.87 7.41
N ASN A 218 10.67 23.35 8.63
CA ASN A 218 10.90 22.56 9.84
C ASN A 218 9.92 21.39 10.03
N GLU A 219 8.82 21.37 9.27
CA GLU A 219 7.86 20.25 9.24
C GLU A 219 8.25 19.15 8.25
N LEU A 220 9.20 19.43 7.33
CA LEU A 220 9.77 18.43 6.45
C LEU A 220 10.66 17.46 7.23
N PRO A 221 10.75 16.19 6.82
CA PRO A 221 11.67 15.26 7.44
C PRO A 221 13.13 15.72 7.24
N GLU A 222 13.98 15.43 8.21
CA GLU A 222 15.41 15.56 8.00
C GLU A 222 15.86 14.64 6.85
N VAL A 223 16.87 15.07 6.13
CA VAL A 223 17.38 14.35 4.95
C VAL A 223 17.65 12.88 5.25
N VAL A 224 18.29 12.59 6.38
CA VAL A 224 18.62 11.21 6.78
C VAL A 224 17.38 10.38 7.03
N ASP A 225 16.34 10.96 7.61
CA ASP A 225 15.08 10.26 7.91
C ASP A 225 14.27 10.04 6.65
N ALA A 226 14.25 10.99 5.72
CA ALA A 226 13.64 10.82 4.41
C ALA A 226 14.27 9.66 3.62
N TYR A 227 15.60 9.57 3.63
CA TYR A 227 16.32 8.46 2.97
C TYR A 227 16.09 7.11 3.68
N ARG A 228 15.98 7.11 5.01
CA ARG A 228 15.63 5.90 5.79
C ARG A 228 14.25 5.37 5.41
N GLU A 229 13.27 6.26 5.38
CA GLU A 229 11.89 5.91 5.03
C GLU A 229 11.80 5.43 3.58
N TYR A 230 12.40 6.18 2.65
CA TYR A 230 12.47 5.78 1.25
C TYR A 230 13.06 4.38 1.09
N ALA A 231 14.25 4.15 1.64
CA ALA A 231 14.96 2.88 1.47
C ALA A 231 14.18 1.69 2.10
N TYR A 232 13.64 1.89 3.31
CA TYR A 232 12.82 0.90 3.97
C TYR A 232 11.60 0.53 3.11
N GLN A 233 10.86 1.53 2.64
CA GLN A 233 9.68 1.31 1.83
C GLN A 233 10.00 0.57 0.52
N ARG A 234 11.10 0.93 -0.16
CA ARG A 234 11.49 0.26 -1.42
C ARG A 234 11.94 -1.18 -1.19
N GLY A 235 12.62 -1.48 -0.10
CA GLY A 235 12.94 -2.85 0.30
C GLY A 235 11.68 -3.65 0.62
N PHE A 236 10.76 -3.05 1.36
CA PHE A 236 9.46 -3.64 1.70
C PHE A 236 8.62 -3.94 0.45
N ASP A 237 8.52 -2.99 -0.49
CA ASP A 237 7.78 -3.16 -1.74
C ASP A 237 8.36 -4.30 -2.60
N PHE A 238 9.70 -4.43 -2.64
CA PHE A 238 10.33 -5.55 -3.33
C PHE A 238 10.02 -6.88 -2.64
N GLY A 239 10.03 -6.94 -1.32
CA GLY A 239 9.63 -8.13 -0.55
C GLY A 239 8.18 -8.53 -0.83
N MET A 240 7.26 -7.57 -0.89
CA MET A 240 5.86 -7.78 -1.25
C MET A 240 5.68 -8.29 -2.70
N ARG A 241 6.58 -7.93 -3.60
CA ARG A 241 6.58 -8.40 -4.98
C ARG A 241 6.97 -9.87 -5.09
N VAL A 242 7.86 -10.34 -4.22
CA VAL A 242 8.46 -11.69 -4.30
C VAL A 242 7.87 -12.69 -3.30
N SER A 243 6.96 -12.26 -2.45
CA SER A 243 6.28 -13.12 -1.47
C SER A 243 4.78 -12.85 -1.40
N PRO A 244 3.93 -13.87 -1.21
CA PRO A 244 2.53 -13.67 -0.92
C PRO A 244 2.35 -12.82 0.33
N SER A 245 1.40 -11.90 0.31
CA SER A 245 1.24 -10.92 1.38
C SER A 245 -0.21 -10.68 1.76
N TRP A 246 -0.44 -10.35 3.04
CA TRP A 246 -1.75 -9.96 3.52
C TRP A 246 -2.04 -8.50 3.17
N SER A 247 -3.19 -8.26 2.57
CA SER A 247 -3.66 -6.92 2.18
C SER A 247 -5.01 -6.62 2.80
N GLN A 248 -5.15 -5.43 3.35
CA GLN A 248 -6.43 -4.90 3.84
C GLN A 248 -7.20 -4.30 2.67
N VAL A 249 -8.37 -4.87 2.36
CA VAL A 249 -9.23 -4.37 1.30
C VAL A 249 -10.56 -3.87 1.86
N ARG A 250 -10.99 -2.69 1.38
CA ARG A 250 -12.27 -2.11 1.80
C ARG A 250 -13.41 -2.76 1.02
N ARG A 251 -14.48 -3.06 1.75
CA ARG A 251 -15.77 -3.54 1.24
C ARG A 251 -16.88 -2.79 1.93
N PHE A 252 -18.09 -2.96 1.44
CA PHE A 252 -19.28 -2.44 2.12
C PHE A 252 -20.41 -3.47 2.09
N TYR A 253 -21.39 -3.28 2.97
CA TYR A 253 -22.63 -4.03 2.99
C TYR A 253 -23.81 -3.13 3.28
N PHE A 254 -24.97 -3.53 2.79
CA PHE A 254 -26.21 -2.79 2.98
C PHE A 254 -26.76 -2.96 4.40
N ILE A 255 -27.11 -1.84 5.01
CA ILE A 255 -27.69 -1.76 6.36
C ILE A 255 -29.12 -1.18 6.34
N THR A 256 -29.62 -0.78 5.17
CA THR A 256 -30.95 -0.21 4.99
C THR A 256 -31.78 -1.04 4.01
N GLY A 257 -33.06 -1.08 4.28
CA GLY A 257 -34.07 -1.84 3.58
C GLY A 257 -35.22 -2.15 4.54
N ASN A 258 -35.63 -3.42 4.61
CA ASN A 258 -36.63 -3.85 5.58
C ASN A 258 -36.02 -4.09 7.00
N LYS A 259 -36.85 -4.55 7.93
CA LYS A 259 -36.47 -4.80 9.32
C LYS A 259 -35.33 -5.86 9.43
N ASN A 260 -35.37 -6.90 8.59
CA ASN A 260 -34.40 -7.99 8.65
C ASN A 260 -33.04 -7.55 8.11
N ILE A 261 -32.97 -6.75 7.01
CA ILE A 261 -31.71 -6.19 6.51
C ILE A 261 -31.05 -5.32 7.58
N ARG A 262 -31.81 -4.46 8.26
CA ARG A 262 -31.28 -3.63 9.35
C ARG A 262 -30.74 -4.47 10.50
N LYS A 263 -31.51 -5.45 10.98
CA LYS A 263 -31.12 -6.34 12.06
C LYS A 263 -29.86 -7.17 11.70
N ALA A 264 -29.79 -7.66 10.47
CA ALA A 264 -28.61 -8.36 9.97
C ALA A 264 -27.37 -7.43 9.91
N GLY A 265 -27.56 -6.16 9.52
CA GLY A 265 -26.50 -5.16 9.57
C GLY A 265 -25.98 -4.89 10.97
N GLU A 266 -26.85 -4.91 11.99
CA GLU A 266 -26.44 -4.83 13.41
C GLU A 266 -25.67 -6.08 13.87
N PHE A 267 -26.12 -7.27 13.46
CA PHE A 267 -25.38 -8.50 13.75
C PHE A 267 -23.97 -8.50 13.14
N ALA A 268 -23.86 -8.13 11.87
CA ALA A 268 -22.56 -8.03 11.17
C ALA A 268 -21.64 -7.02 11.85
N TYR A 269 -22.17 -5.85 12.28
CA TYR A 269 -21.40 -4.85 13.02
C TYR A 269 -20.83 -5.37 14.33
N ASN A 270 -21.59 -6.20 15.04
CA ASN A 270 -21.19 -6.83 16.29
C ASN A 270 -20.39 -8.14 16.08
N GLY A 271 -19.91 -8.42 14.87
CA GLY A 271 -19.12 -9.61 14.56
C GLY A 271 -19.93 -10.91 14.40
N LYS A 272 -21.26 -10.85 14.53
CA LYS A 272 -22.17 -12.01 14.44
C LYS A 272 -22.57 -12.26 12.98
N TRP A 273 -21.57 -12.64 12.17
CA TRP A 273 -21.73 -12.78 10.72
C TRP A 273 -22.61 -13.94 10.31
N GLU A 274 -22.63 -15.05 11.06
CA GLU A 274 -23.48 -16.20 10.82
C GLU A 274 -24.96 -15.87 11.02
N GLU A 275 -25.29 -15.14 12.08
CA GLU A 275 -26.67 -14.67 12.33
C GLU A 275 -27.12 -13.66 11.27
N ALA A 276 -26.19 -12.77 10.88
CA ALA A 276 -26.47 -11.84 9.79
C ALA A 276 -26.75 -12.57 8.46
N ALA A 277 -25.91 -13.55 8.11
CA ALA A 277 -26.07 -14.35 6.90
C ALA A 277 -27.37 -15.15 6.90
N GLY A 278 -27.81 -15.65 8.06
CA GLY A 278 -29.11 -16.32 8.21
C GLY A 278 -30.29 -15.43 7.80
N LEU A 279 -30.28 -14.16 8.25
CA LEU A 279 -31.31 -13.18 7.88
C LEU A 279 -31.20 -12.76 6.41
N TRP A 280 -29.99 -12.50 5.91
CA TRP A 280 -29.78 -12.17 4.49
C TRP A 280 -30.24 -13.31 3.58
N LYS A 281 -30.04 -14.58 3.97
CA LYS A 281 -30.49 -15.74 3.20
C LYS A 281 -32.02 -15.79 3.08
N GLN A 282 -32.75 -15.40 4.12
CA GLN A 282 -34.20 -15.29 4.07
C GLN A 282 -34.62 -14.16 3.11
N GLU A 283 -33.99 -13.00 3.24
CA GLU A 283 -34.32 -11.81 2.42
C GLU A 283 -33.89 -11.92 0.96
N ALA A 284 -32.87 -12.73 0.64
CA ALA A 284 -32.51 -13.03 -0.74
C ALA A 284 -33.60 -13.77 -1.53
N GLY A 285 -34.62 -14.31 -0.83
CA GLY A 285 -35.88 -14.86 -1.40
C GLY A 285 -37.03 -13.88 -1.40
N SER A 286 -36.84 -12.58 -1.05
CA SER A 286 -37.90 -11.58 -1.02
C SER A 286 -38.56 -11.38 -2.38
N ALA A 287 -39.89 -11.11 -2.37
CA ALA A 287 -40.60 -10.71 -3.56
C ALA A 287 -40.25 -9.29 -4.04
N ASP A 288 -39.68 -8.48 -3.15
CA ASP A 288 -39.10 -7.16 -3.49
C ASP A 288 -37.69 -7.33 -4.05
N PRO A 289 -37.48 -7.03 -5.35
CA PRO A 289 -36.18 -7.22 -5.99
C PRO A 289 -35.02 -6.39 -5.37
N GLU A 290 -35.34 -5.19 -4.82
CA GLU A 290 -34.35 -4.34 -4.17
C GLU A 290 -33.86 -4.94 -2.86
N ILE A 291 -34.79 -5.49 -2.06
CA ILE A 291 -34.43 -6.20 -0.81
C ILE A 291 -33.64 -7.47 -1.12
N ALA A 292 -34.11 -8.26 -2.10
CA ALA A 292 -33.43 -9.49 -2.50
C ALA A 292 -32.02 -9.22 -3.04
N ALA A 293 -31.83 -8.17 -3.84
CA ALA A 293 -30.52 -7.78 -4.38
C ALA A 293 -29.56 -7.34 -3.27
N LYS A 294 -29.98 -6.50 -2.33
CA LYS A 294 -29.18 -6.08 -1.18
C LYS A 294 -28.76 -7.26 -0.30
N ALA A 295 -29.69 -8.17 -0.05
CA ALA A 295 -29.43 -9.38 0.73
C ALA A 295 -28.41 -10.29 0.02
N ALA A 296 -28.55 -10.50 -1.29
CA ALA A 296 -27.63 -11.28 -2.10
C ALA A 296 -26.25 -10.65 -2.13
N PHE A 297 -26.14 -9.31 -2.28
CA PHE A 297 -24.86 -8.60 -2.20
C PHE A 297 -24.16 -8.82 -0.85
N ASN A 298 -24.91 -8.71 0.25
CA ASN A 298 -24.37 -8.92 1.59
C ASN A 298 -23.92 -10.39 1.82
N LEU A 299 -24.63 -11.36 1.21
CA LEU A 299 -24.21 -12.77 1.23
C LEU A 299 -22.94 -13.01 0.41
N ALA A 300 -22.74 -12.27 -0.68
CA ALA A 300 -21.49 -12.31 -1.43
C ALA A 300 -20.31 -11.87 -0.55
N LEU A 301 -20.47 -10.75 0.18
CA LEU A 301 -19.45 -10.30 1.13
C LEU A 301 -19.19 -11.30 2.27
N TYR A 302 -20.25 -11.87 2.84
CA TYR A 302 -20.11 -12.91 3.85
C TYR A 302 -19.30 -14.11 3.32
N SER A 303 -19.60 -14.55 2.09
CA SER A 303 -18.89 -15.66 1.44
C SER A 303 -17.44 -15.28 1.13
N GLU A 304 -17.18 -14.06 0.65
CA GLU A 304 -15.82 -13.53 0.41
C GLU A 304 -15.01 -13.51 1.71
N LYS A 305 -15.60 -13.07 2.82
CA LYS A 305 -14.96 -13.03 4.15
C LYS A 305 -14.57 -14.44 4.65
N LYS A 306 -15.28 -15.48 4.21
CA LYS A 306 -14.97 -16.89 4.50
C LYS A 306 -14.03 -17.51 3.46
N ASP A 307 -13.52 -16.74 2.50
CA ASP A 307 -12.73 -17.19 1.35
C ASP A 307 -13.44 -18.22 0.46
N LEU A 308 -14.78 -18.23 0.50
CA LEU A 308 -15.64 -19.05 -0.35
C LEU A 308 -15.96 -18.29 -1.64
N LEU A 309 -14.98 -18.19 -2.54
CA LEU A 309 -15.05 -17.26 -3.69
C LEU A 309 -16.10 -17.67 -4.73
N ILE A 310 -16.33 -18.96 -4.96
CA ILE A 310 -17.37 -19.44 -5.90
C ILE A 310 -18.76 -19.04 -5.37
N PRO A 311 -19.18 -19.39 -4.14
CA PRO A 311 -20.42 -18.88 -3.57
C PRO A 311 -20.52 -17.34 -3.53
N ALA A 312 -19.41 -16.62 -3.33
CA ALA A 312 -19.39 -15.16 -3.33
C ALA A 312 -19.77 -14.61 -4.72
N ILE A 313 -19.20 -15.17 -5.79
CA ILE A 313 -19.51 -14.81 -7.17
C ILE A 313 -20.98 -15.13 -7.50
N ASP A 314 -21.47 -16.31 -7.13
CA ASP A 314 -22.86 -16.70 -7.37
C ASP A 314 -23.85 -15.73 -6.73
N TRP A 315 -23.61 -15.34 -5.46
CA TRP A 315 -24.44 -14.38 -4.76
C TRP A 315 -24.35 -12.96 -5.36
N ALA A 316 -23.16 -12.50 -5.74
CA ALA A 316 -22.97 -11.22 -6.38
C ALA A 316 -23.65 -11.17 -7.76
N THR A 317 -23.55 -12.25 -8.54
CA THR A 317 -24.23 -12.40 -9.83
C THR A 317 -25.76 -12.35 -9.64
N ARG A 318 -26.29 -13.09 -8.67
CA ARG A 318 -27.72 -13.03 -8.34
C ARG A 318 -28.16 -11.61 -7.95
N SER A 319 -27.36 -10.88 -7.20
CA SER A 319 -27.64 -9.47 -6.87
C SER A 319 -27.71 -8.62 -8.15
N TYR A 320 -26.76 -8.82 -9.08
CA TYR A 320 -26.69 -8.09 -10.34
C TYR A 320 -27.87 -8.43 -11.28
N ASP A 321 -28.28 -9.69 -11.34
CA ASP A 321 -29.41 -10.13 -12.16
C ASP A 321 -30.75 -9.53 -11.69
N LEU A 322 -30.88 -9.29 -10.38
CA LEU A 322 -32.06 -8.65 -9.80
C LEU A 322 -32.07 -7.13 -10.07
N ILE A 323 -30.92 -6.48 -9.90
CA ILE A 323 -30.73 -5.04 -10.13
C ILE A 323 -29.33 -4.80 -10.68
N GLN A 324 -29.26 -4.33 -11.93
CA GLN A 324 -28.03 -4.12 -12.69
C GLN A 324 -27.25 -2.88 -12.23
N GLU A 325 -26.71 -2.92 -11.01
CA GLU A 325 -25.92 -1.83 -10.44
C GLU A 325 -24.43 -1.94 -10.82
N LYS A 326 -23.83 -0.81 -11.19
CA LYS A 326 -22.43 -0.75 -11.60
C LYS A 326 -21.46 -1.26 -10.52
N TYR A 327 -21.70 -0.92 -9.26
CA TYR A 327 -20.86 -1.37 -8.15
C TYR A 327 -20.91 -2.90 -7.95
N THR A 328 -22.07 -3.53 -8.19
CA THR A 328 -22.20 -4.99 -8.11
C THR A 328 -21.41 -5.68 -9.23
N LYS A 329 -21.47 -5.14 -10.46
CA LYS A 329 -20.65 -5.62 -11.58
C LYS A 329 -19.16 -5.52 -11.26
N THR A 330 -18.70 -4.37 -10.77
CA THR A 330 -17.30 -4.19 -10.35
C THR A 330 -16.91 -5.18 -9.25
N TYR A 331 -17.85 -5.47 -8.32
CA TYR A 331 -17.59 -6.42 -7.25
C TYR A 331 -17.43 -7.87 -7.78
N ILE A 332 -18.22 -8.28 -8.77
CA ILE A 332 -18.05 -9.57 -9.46
C ILE A 332 -16.65 -9.66 -10.10
N GLU A 333 -16.22 -8.62 -10.81
CA GLU A 333 -14.88 -8.56 -11.43
C GLU A 333 -13.76 -8.70 -10.37
N ILE A 334 -13.91 -8.07 -9.23
CA ILE A 334 -12.98 -8.20 -8.10
C ILE A 334 -12.95 -9.64 -7.57
N LEU A 335 -14.10 -10.28 -7.39
CA LEU A 335 -14.20 -11.66 -6.89
C LEU A 335 -13.60 -12.66 -7.89
N GLU A 336 -13.83 -12.49 -9.19
CA GLU A 336 -13.23 -13.31 -10.23
C GLU A 336 -11.68 -13.15 -10.23
N LYS A 337 -11.18 -11.94 -10.11
CA LYS A 337 -9.74 -11.71 -9.95
C LYS A 337 -9.18 -12.39 -8.70
N ARG A 338 -9.88 -12.33 -7.57
CA ARG A 338 -9.48 -13.04 -6.34
C ARG A 338 -9.45 -14.54 -6.53
N LYS A 339 -10.41 -15.10 -7.26
CA LYS A 339 -10.44 -16.54 -7.58
C LYS A 339 -9.21 -16.95 -8.40
N LEU A 340 -8.81 -16.15 -9.40
CA LEU A 340 -7.57 -16.40 -10.15
C LEU A 340 -6.33 -16.26 -9.25
N ASN A 341 -6.31 -15.27 -8.39
CA ASN A 341 -5.24 -15.08 -7.40
C ASN A 341 -5.12 -16.27 -6.46
N LYS A 342 -6.23 -16.86 -6.03
CA LYS A 342 -6.23 -18.05 -5.16
C LYS A 342 -5.56 -19.24 -5.86
N LEU A 343 -5.81 -19.47 -7.15
CA LEU A 343 -5.14 -20.51 -7.92
C LEU A 343 -3.62 -20.28 -8.05
N LYS A 344 -3.20 -19.01 -8.11
CA LYS A 344 -1.78 -18.65 -8.10
C LYS A 344 -1.16 -18.90 -6.72
N LEU A 345 -1.86 -18.55 -5.64
CA LEU A 345 -1.43 -18.79 -4.27
C LEU A 345 -1.23 -20.29 -3.96
N GLU A 346 -2.12 -21.15 -4.44
CA GLU A 346 -2.01 -22.62 -4.29
C GLU A 346 -0.73 -23.18 -4.89
N ARG A 347 -0.14 -22.49 -5.88
CA ARG A 347 1.17 -22.84 -6.48
C ARG A 347 2.35 -22.22 -5.75
N GLN A 348 2.12 -21.11 -5.02
CA GLN A 348 3.17 -20.36 -4.32
C GLN A 348 3.34 -20.83 -2.86
N ILE A 349 2.27 -21.35 -2.29
CA ILE A 349 2.25 -21.82 -0.90
C ILE A 349 1.84 -23.30 -0.95
N PRO A 350 2.82 -24.22 -0.99
CA PRO A 350 2.53 -25.66 -0.97
C PRO A 350 1.71 -26.01 0.27
N LEU A 351 0.64 -26.77 0.10
CA LEU A 351 -0.11 -27.34 1.21
C LEU A 351 0.83 -28.26 2.01
N LYS A 352 1.14 -27.88 3.23
CA LYS A 352 1.90 -28.74 4.19
C LYS A 352 1.08 -29.93 4.63
#